data_7f39619874f3fb41fa8b3f1baef64aa7
#
_entry.id   7f39619874f3fb41fa8b3f1baef64aa7
#
_cell.length_a   1.000
_cell.length_b   1.000
_cell.length_c   1.000
_cell.angle_alpha   90.00
_cell.angle_beta   90.00
_cell.angle_gamma   90.00
#
_symmetry.space_group_name_H-M   'P 1'
#
loop_
_entity.id
_entity.type
_entity.pdbx_description
1 polymer ?
#
loop_
_entity_poly.entity_id
_entity_poly.type
_entity_poly.pdbx_seq_one_letter_code
_entity_poly.pdbx_strand_id
1 'polypeptide(L)'
;MVYTVTFNPALDYVVRMSRFQAGETNRTESDELQWGGKGINVSTVLRNLGVDNVALGFLAGFTGQALDQGLRQVGIATDFIWLPEGLTRINVKIKAGQETEINGMGPAIPSGALEELFEKLDRLQSGDVLVLAGSIPASLPDDVYQRILARLEGRDILTVVDATRDLLCAVLPYRPFLIKPNKSELGEIFGRILTTDAEIEDCARQLQARGARNVLVSMAGAGSLLLDETGAVHRLGVPKGKVHNSVGAGDSMVAGFLAGWLEHHDYAMAHRLGAATGSATAFSDGLATKEQVMALLNTF
;
A
#
# COMPACT_ATOMS: atom_id res chain seq x y z
N MET A 1 0.98 14.61 10.44
CA MET A 1 -0.21 13.78 10.11
C MET A 1 0.13 12.87 8.93
N VAL A 2 -0.48 11.67 8.84
CA VAL A 2 -0.31 10.80 7.66
C VAL A 2 -1.57 10.87 6.79
N TYR A 3 -1.38 11.05 5.49
CA TYR A 3 -2.45 11.02 4.48
C TYR A 3 -2.18 9.87 3.52
N THR A 4 -3.20 9.08 3.21
CA THR A 4 -3.10 8.03 2.18
C THR A 4 -4.03 8.34 1.03
N VAL A 5 -3.58 8.19 -0.20
CA VAL A 5 -4.42 8.35 -1.39
C VAL A 5 -4.62 6.99 -2.05
N THR A 6 -5.90 6.62 -2.23
CA THR A 6 -6.30 5.46 -3.01
C THR A 6 -7.19 5.93 -4.15
N PHE A 7 -6.67 5.89 -5.39
CA PHE A 7 -7.44 6.37 -6.55
C PHE A 7 -8.63 5.48 -6.88
N ASN A 8 -8.54 4.20 -6.60
CA ASN A 8 -9.58 3.23 -6.93
C ASN A 8 -9.83 2.26 -5.77
N PRO A 9 -10.36 2.74 -4.64
CA PRO A 9 -10.72 1.89 -3.51
C PRO A 9 -11.79 0.87 -3.90
N ALA A 10 -11.93 -0.19 -3.11
CA ALA A 10 -12.83 -1.28 -3.41
C ALA A 10 -13.54 -1.82 -2.17
N LEU A 11 -14.72 -2.39 -2.35
CA LEU A 11 -15.26 -3.41 -1.48
C LEU A 11 -14.75 -4.77 -1.97
N ASP A 12 -13.97 -5.46 -1.17
CA ASP A 12 -13.50 -6.81 -1.47
C ASP A 12 -14.49 -7.81 -0.86
N TYR A 13 -15.29 -8.46 -1.72
CA TYR A 13 -16.19 -9.53 -1.31
C TYR A 13 -15.46 -10.86 -1.37
N VAL A 14 -15.05 -11.34 -0.21
CA VAL A 14 -14.31 -12.61 -0.07
C VAL A 14 -15.30 -13.73 0.15
N VAL A 15 -15.32 -14.70 -0.75
CA VAL A 15 -16.19 -15.87 -0.69
C VAL A 15 -15.35 -17.13 -0.54
N ARG A 16 -15.72 -17.98 0.40
CA ARG A 16 -15.05 -19.27 0.66
C ARG A 16 -15.98 -20.43 0.32
N MET A 17 -15.44 -21.40 -0.37
CA MET A 17 -16.14 -22.62 -0.76
C MET A 17 -15.14 -23.75 -0.98
N SER A 18 -15.59 -24.99 -0.80
CA SER A 18 -14.74 -26.18 -1.01
C SER A 18 -14.31 -26.35 -2.47
N ARG A 19 -15.16 -25.93 -3.43
CA ARG A 19 -14.91 -26.04 -4.86
C ARG A 19 -15.60 -24.90 -5.62
N PHE A 20 -14.90 -24.31 -6.56
CA PHE A 20 -15.44 -23.39 -7.56
C PHE A 20 -15.47 -24.06 -8.94
N GLN A 21 -16.60 -23.98 -9.62
CA GLN A 21 -16.79 -24.52 -10.96
C GLN A 21 -17.46 -23.47 -11.86
N ALA A 22 -16.73 -23.06 -12.89
CA ALA A 22 -17.26 -22.13 -13.89
C ALA A 22 -18.44 -22.74 -14.66
N GLY A 23 -19.48 -21.95 -14.91
CA GLY A 23 -20.70 -22.39 -15.60
C GLY A 23 -21.74 -23.08 -14.72
N GLU A 24 -21.47 -23.27 -13.44
CA GLU A 24 -22.40 -23.89 -12.49
C GLU A 24 -22.81 -22.93 -11.36
N THR A 25 -23.86 -23.30 -10.64
CA THR A 25 -24.24 -22.61 -9.40
C THR A 25 -23.30 -23.02 -8.28
N ASN A 26 -22.47 -22.08 -7.84
CA ASN A 26 -21.58 -22.26 -6.70
C ASN A 26 -22.25 -21.66 -5.44
N ARG A 27 -22.19 -22.36 -4.30
CA ARG A 27 -22.69 -21.87 -3.00
C ARG A 27 -21.54 -21.68 -2.06
N THR A 28 -21.51 -20.53 -1.40
CA THR A 28 -20.48 -20.19 -0.41
C THR A 28 -20.71 -20.93 0.90
N GLU A 29 -19.65 -21.30 1.58
CA GLU A 29 -19.64 -21.81 2.96
C GLU A 29 -19.52 -20.66 3.96
N SER A 30 -18.81 -19.60 3.57
CA SER A 30 -18.75 -18.33 4.28
C SER A 30 -18.40 -17.19 3.34
N ASP A 31 -18.76 -15.98 3.74
CA ASP A 31 -18.43 -14.78 3.01
C ASP A 31 -18.20 -13.60 3.97
N GLU A 32 -17.43 -12.64 3.52
CA GLU A 32 -17.14 -11.40 4.26
C GLU A 32 -16.86 -10.24 3.32
N LEU A 33 -17.12 -9.03 3.79
CA LEU A 33 -16.71 -7.79 3.13
C LEU A 33 -15.46 -7.24 3.81
N GLN A 34 -14.46 -6.91 3.00
CA GLN A 34 -13.25 -6.23 3.41
C GLN A 34 -13.11 -4.89 2.68
N TRP A 35 -12.52 -3.91 3.36
CA TRP A 35 -12.21 -2.60 2.77
C TRP A 35 -10.91 -2.73 2.00
N GLY A 36 -10.96 -2.54 0.69
CA GLY A 36 -9.83 -2.80 -0.22
C GLY A 36 -9.25 -1.54 -0.85
N GLY A 37 -8.03 -1.70 -1.31
CA GLY A 37 -7.19 -0.68 -1.92
C GLY A 37 -5.91 -0.46 -1.12
N LYS A 38 -4.77 -0.33 -1.81
CA LYS A 38 -3.46 -0.28 -1.15
C LYS A 38 -3.35 0.82 -0.10
N GLY A 39 -3.78 2.05 -0.42
CA GLY A 39 -3.77 3.15 0.56
C GLY A 39 -4.75 2.91 1.72
N ILE A 40 -5.91 2.26 1.46
CA ILE A 40 -6.84 1.84 2.53
C ILE A 40 -6.19 0.81 3.45
N ASN A 41 -5.46 -0.16 2.89
CA ASN A 41 -4.71 -1.14 3.69
C ASN A 41 -3.66 -0.45 4.57
N VAL A 42 -2.89 0.50 4.01
CA VAL A 42 -1.92 1.30 4.77
C VAL A 42 -2.63 2.07 5.89
N SER A 43 -3.74 2.76 5.61
CA SER A 43 -4.52 3.48 6.63
C SER A 43 -5.01 2.58 7.74
N THR A 44 -5.54 1.42 7.41
CA THR A 44 -6.05 0.44 8.38
C THR A 44 -4.94 -0.04 9.31
N VAL A 45 -3.79 -0.40 8.75
CA VAL A 45 -2.66 -0.88 9.55
C VAL A 45 -2.04 0.23 10.39
N LEU A 46 -1.90 1.46 9.86
CA LEU A 46 -1.48 2.62 10.66
C LEU A 46 -2.41 2.82 11.85
N ARG A 47 -3.73 2.78 11.64
CA ARG A 47 -4.72 2.88 12.72
C ARG A 47 -4.56 1.76 13.75
N ASN A 48 -4.38 0.52 13.30
CA ASN A 48 -4.14 -0.63 14.18
C ASN A 48 -2.88 -0.44 15.04
N LEU A 49 -1.84 0.18 14.49
CA LEU A 49 -0.59 0.50 15.22
C LEU A 49 -0.70 1.75 16.10
N GLY A 50 -1.82 2.47 16.05
CA GLY A 50 -2.06 3.68 16.86
C GLY A 50 -1.57 4.98 16.22
N VAL A 51 -1.31 4.98 14.91
CA VAL A 51 -0.93 6.17 14.14
C VAL A 51 -2.16 6.80 13.51
N ASP A 52 -2.45 8.05 13.86
CA ASP A 52 -3.54 8.82 13.28
C ASP A 52 -3.26 9.13 11.82
N ASN A 53 -4.27 8.91 10.98
CA ASN A 53 -4.17 9.13 9.55
C ASN A 53 -5.51 9.52 8.93
N VAL A 54 -5.46 10.04 7.70
CA VAL A 54 -6.62 10.44 6.89
C VAL A 54 -6.57 9.71 5.56
N ALA A 55 -7.62 8.96 5.25
CA ALA A 55 -7.79 8.30 3.97
C ALA A 55 -8.44 9.25 2.95
N LEU A 56 -7.78 9.46 1.82
CA LEU A 56 -8.20 10.25 0.67
C LEU A 56 -8.40 9.34 -0.55
N GLY A 57 -9.18 9.81 -1.50
CA GLY A 57 -9.42 9.13 -2.78
C GLY A 57 -10.81 9.44 -3.30
N PHE A 58 -11.32 8.59 -4.17
CA PHE A 58 -12.59 8.83 -4.87
C PHE A 58 -13.60 7.73 -4.54
N LEU A 59 -14.80 8.12 -4.15
CA LEU A 59 -15.90 7.21 -3.85
C LEU A 59 -17.13 7.55 -4.69
N ALA A 60 -17.95 6.54 -4.97
CA ALA A 60 -19.20 6.70 -5.69
C ALA A 60 -20.28 5.73 -5.19
N GLY A 61 -21.53 6.20 -5.21
CA GLY A 61 -22.71 5.41 -4.96
C GLY A 61 -22.78 4.74 -3.58
N PHE A 62 -23.68 3.77 -3.43
CA PHE A 62 -23.91 3.09 -2.15
C PHE A 62 -22.71 2.26 -1.66
N THR A 63 -21.92 1.72 -2.58
CA THR A 63 -20.71 0.96 -2.25
C THR A 63 -19.62 1.86 -1.67
N GLY A 64 -19.51 3.11 -2.17
CA GLY A 64 -18.65 4.12 -1.59
C GLY A 64 -19.11 4.52 -0.19
N GLN A 65 -20.44 4.67 0.02
CA GLN A 65 -21.00 4.96 1.33
C GLN A 65 -20.68 3.86 2.35
N ALA A 66 -20.84 2.60 1.95
CA ALA A 66 -20.51 1.46 2.80
C ALA A 66 -19.02 1.45 3.20
N LEU A 67 -18.13 1.74 2.24
CA LEU A 67 -16.68 1.80 2.51
C LEU A 67 -16.34 2.95 3.47
N ASP A 68 -16.80 4.18 3.20
CA ASP A 68 -16.55 5.34 4.06
C ASP A 68 -17.06 5.11 5.49
N GLN A 69 -18.30 4.61 5.61
CA GLN A 69 -18.87 4.29 6.90
C GLN A 69 -18.08 3.22 7.65
N GLY A 70 -17.66 2.16 6.96
CA GLY A 70 -16.87 1.09 7.55
C GLY A 70 -15.51 1.57 8.06
N LEU A 71 -14.82 2.42 7.30
CA LEU A 71 -13.54 3.00 7.72
C LEU A 71 -13.71 3.91 8.95
N ARG A 72 -14.75 4.74 8.97
CA ARG A 72 -15.05 5.59 10.13
C ARG A 72 -15.40 4.80 11.37
N GLN A 73 -16.12 3.68 11.23
CA GLN A 73 -16.46 2.78 12.35
C GLN A 73 -15.23 2.17 13.02
N VAL A 74 -14.18 1.88 12.25
CA VAL A 74 -12.89 1.40 12.81
C VAL A 74 -11.95 2.55 13.21
N GLY A 75 -12.44 3.80 13.18
CA GLY A 75 -11.74 4.97 13.69
C GLY A 75 -10.71 5.58 12.73
N ILE A 76 -10.81 5.31 11.42
CA ILE A 76 -10.01 5.98 10.40
C ILE A 76 -10.71 7.27 9.99
N ALA A 77 -10.00 8.40 10.04
CA ALA A 77 -10.50 9.65 9.48
C ALA A 77 -10.51 9.56 7.94
N THR A 78 -11.58 10.05 7.34
CA THR A 78 -11.75 10.00 5.88
C THR A 78 -12.08 11.38 5.34
N ASP A 79 -11.51 11.74 4.19
CA ASP A 79 -11.81 12.98 3.46
C ASP A 79 -11.90 12.69 1.94
N PHE A 80 -12.75 11.73 1.58
CA PHE A 80 -12.94 11.29 0.21
C PHE A 80 -13.66 12.34 -0.66
N ILE A 81 -13.37 12.30 -1.95
CA ILE A 81 -14.06 13.05 -2.99
C ILE A 81 -15.18 12.17 -3.52
N TRP A 82 -16.42 12.72 -3.50
CA TRP A 82 -17.60 12.00 -3.92
C TRP A 82 -17.89 12.25 -5.40
N LEU A 83 -17.86 11.19 -6.18
CA LEU A 83 -18.18 11.25 -7.60
C LEU A 83 -19.69 11.21 -7.80
N PRO A 84 -20.21 12.01 -8.75
CA PRO A 84 -21.66 12.11 -8.96
C PRO A 84 -22.27 10.84 -9.57
N GLU A 85 -21.48 10.04 -10.27
CA GLU A 85 -21.93 8.87 -11.02
C GLU A 85 -21.07 7.65 -10.76
N GLY A 86 -21.62 6.46 -11.01
CA GLY A 86 -20.94 5.19 -10.89
C GLY A 86 -21.03 4.58 -9.49
N LEU A 87 -20.21 3.57 -9.27
CA LEU A 87 -20.10 2.84 -8.02
C LEU A 87 -18.61 2.66 -7.68
N THR A 88 -18.25 2.84 -6.43
CA THR A 88 -16.98 2.31 -5.91
C THR A 88 -16.93 0.83 -6.20
N ARG A 89 -15.82 0.35 -6.79
CA ARG A 89 -15.77 -1.01 -7.32
C ARG A 89 -15.94 -2.07 -6.24
N ILE A 90 -16.49 -3.19 -6.65
CA ILE A 90 -16.52 -4.44 -5.88
C ILE A 90 -15.54 -5.39 -6.55
N ASN A 91 -14.62 -5.95 -5.77
CA ASN A 91 -13.83 -7.09 -6.20
C ASN A 91 -14.41 -8.35 -5.57
N VAL A 92 -14.40 -9.46 -6.29
CA VAL A 92 -14.78 -10.78 -5.74
C VAL A 92 -13.54 -11.62 -5.63
N LYS A 93 -13.26 -12.09 -4.41
CA LYS A 93 -12.12 -12.98 -4.11
C LYS A 93 -12.65 -14.37 -3.76
N ILE A 94 -12.47 -15.30 -4.68
CA ILE A 94 -12.96 -16.68 -4.54
C ILE A 94 -11.82 -17.52 -3.95
N LYS A 95 -12.02 -18.03 -2.73
CA LYS A 95 -11.11 -18.95 -2.04
C LYS A 95 -11.66 -20.36 -2.11
N ALA A 96 -11.18 -21.15 -3.09
CA ALA A 96 -11.67 -22.48 -3.40
C ALA A 96 -10.53 -23.39 -3.89
N GLY A 97 -9.61 -23.76 -3.00
CA GLY A 97 -8.39 -24.50 -3.37
C GLY A 97 -7.35 -23.64 -4.09
N GLN A 98 -7.72 -23.03 -5.22
CA GLN A 98 -6.97 -21.96 -5.87
C GLN A 98 -7.70 -20.64 -5.65
N GLU A 99 -6.94 -19.56 -5.40
CA GLU A 99 -7.50 -18.23 -5.29
C GLU A 99 -7.79 -17.67 -6.68
N THR A 100 -8.99 -17.12 -6.86
CA THR A 100 -9.41 -16.46 -8.11
C THR A 100 -9.96 -15.09 -7.76
N GLU A 101 -9.49 -14.06 -8.45
CA GLU A 101 -9.96 -12.69 -8.25
C GLU A 101 -10.69 -12.16 -9.49
N ILE A 102 -11.83 -11.52 -9.26
CA ILE A 102 -12.56 -10.75 -10.27
C ILE A 102 -12.54 -9.29 -9.80
N ASN A 103 -11.78 -8.46 -10.47
CA ASN A 103 -11.58 -7.06 -10.07
C ASN A 103 -12.48 -6.13 -10.89
N GLY A 104 -13.35 -5.39 -10.21
CA GLY A 104 -14.18 -4.35 -10.83
C GLY A 104 -13.34 -3.17 -11.35
N MET A 105 -13.83 -2.47 -12.36
CA MET A 105 -13.13 -1.31 -12.95
C MET A 105 -13.18 -0.08 -12.03
N GLY A 106 -14.29 0.11 -11.31
CA GLY A 106 -14.55 1.34 -10.56
C GLY A 106 -15.13 2.47 -11.42
N PRO A 107 -15.46 3.60 -10.78
CA PRO A 107 -16.08 4.74 -11.45
C PRO A 107 -15.04 5.53 -12.27
N ALA A 108 -15.51 6.20 -13.33
CA ALA A 108 -14.68 7.18 -14.02
C ALA A 108 -14.48 8.41 -13.13
N ILE A 109 -13.25 8.91 -13.06
CA ILE A 109 -12.89 10.09 -12.26
C ILE A 109 -12.82 11.30 -13.20
N PRO A 110 -13.75 12.27 -13.08
CA PRO A 110 -13.73 13.48 -13.87
C PRO A 110 -12.55 14.38 -13.51
N SER A 111 -12.10 15.20 -14.45
CA SER A 111 -11.00 16.16 -14.22
C SER A 111 -11.25 17.10 -13.04
N GLY A 112 -12.48 17.56 -12.85
CA GLY A 112 -12.85 18.39 -11.70
C GLY A 112 -12.64 17.69 -10.34
N ALA A 113 -12.91 16.40 -10.25
CA ALA A 113 -12.64 15.64 -9.03
C ALA A 113 -11.12 15.49 -8.76
N LEU A 114 -10.31 15.38 -9.81
CA LEU A 114 -8.86 15.38 -9.66
C LEU A 114 -8.33 16.74 -9.14
N GLU A 115 -8.87 17.85 -9.63
CA GLU A 115 -8.51 19.17 -9.11
C GLU A 115 -8.92 19.33 -7.63
N GLU A 116 -10.07 18.80 -7.22
CA GLU A 116 -10.47 18.77 -5.80
C GLU A 116 -9.47 17.99 -4.94
N LEU A 117 -8.92 16.86 -5.45
CA LEU A 117 -7.85 16.15 -4.76
C LEU A 117 -6.61 17.03 -4.60
N PHE A 118 -6.20 17.73 -5.66
CA PHE A 118 -5.06 18.63 -5.59
C PHE A 118 -5.26 19.74 -4.55
N GLU A 119 -6.46 20.35 -4.49
CA GLU A 119 -6.79 21.33 -3.47
C GLU A 119 -6.71 20.79 -2.03
N LYS A 120 -7.11 19.53 -1.83
CA LYS A 120 -6.94 18.87 -0.52
C LYS A 120 -5.46 18.66 -0.19
N LEU A 121 -4.65 18.22 -1.16
CA LEU A 121 -3.21 18.00 -0.98
C LEU A 121 -2.45 19.32 -0.76
N ASP A 122 -2.94 20.44 -1.29
CA ASP A 122 -2.37 21.76 -1.02
C ASP A 122 -2.46 22.20 0.45
N ARG A 123 -3.34 21.58 1.23
CA ARG A 123 -3.52 21.88 2.66
C ARG A 123 -2.55 21.12 3.56
N LEU A 124 -1.78 20.17 3.04
CA LEU A 124 -0.76 19.45 3.80
C LEU A 124 0.27 20.44 4.35
N GLN A 125 0.79 20.17 5.53
CA GLN A 125 1.76 21.01 6.22
C GLN A 125 3.14 20.37 6.23
N SER A 126 4.19 21.17 6.44
CA SER A 126 5.55 20.67 6.66
C SER A 126 5.56 19.60 7.77
N GLY A 127 6.25 18.50 7.52
CA GLY A 127 6.29 17.33 8.40
C GLY A 127 5.14 16.34 8.23
N ASP A 128 4.14 16.63 7.39
CA ASP A 128 3.13 15.65 7.02
C ASP A 128 3.72 14.54 6.15
N VAL A 129 3.05 13.39 6.15
CA VAL A 129 3.41 12.23 5.31
C VAL A 129 2.30 12.00 4.29
N LEU A 130 2.65 11.85 3.02
CA LEU A 130 1.72 11.47 1.96
C LEU A 130 2.08 10.11 1.40
N VAL A 131 1.15 9.16 1.44
CA VAL A 131 1.29 7.83 0.85
C VAL A 131 0.48 7.76 -0.44
N LEU A 132 1.15 7.55 -1.56
CA LEU A 132 0.56 7.27 -2.87
C LEU A 132 0.74 5.78 -3.13
N ALA A 133 -0.35 5.00 -3.11
CA ALA A 133 -0.28 3.56 -3.23
C ALA A 133 -1.32 3.00 -4.20
N GLY A 134 -0.87 2.11 -5.08
CA GLY A 134 -1.70 1.42 -6.05
C GLY A 134 -1.57 1.92 -7.49
N SER A 135 -2.41 1.36 -8.36
CA SER A 135 -2.45 1.71 -9.78
C SER A 135 -3.29 2.96 -10.02
N ILE A 136 -3.00 3.65 -11.12
CA ILE A 136 -3.79 4.77 -11.63
C ILE A 136 -4.92 4.20 -12.49
N PRO A 137 -6.20 4.55 -12.23
CA PRO A 137 -7.31 4.19 -13.11
C PRO A 137 -7.15 4.80 -14.51
N ALA A 138 -7.59 4.08 -15.54
CA ALA A 138 -7.48 4.55 -16.94
C ALA A 138 -8.23 5.88 -17.24
N SER A 139 -9.10 6.32 -16.33
CA SER A 139 -9.79 7.62 -16.43
C SER A 139 -8.92 8.81 -16.00
N LEU A 140 -7.77 8.55 -15.38
CA LEU A 140 -6.82 9.57 -14.94
C LEU A 140 -5.59 9.60 -15.86
N PRO A 141 -4.90 10.74 -15.95
CA PRO A 141 -3.61 10.82 -16.65
C PRO A 141 -2.56 9.91 -16.00
N ASP A 142 -1.74 9.25 -16.82
CA ASP A 142 -0.68 8.34 -16.33
C ASP A 142 0.38 9.07 -15.49
N ASP A 143 0.48 10.40 -15.60
CA ASP A 143 1.42 11.25 -14.89
C ASP A 143 0.87 11.83 -13.57
N VAL A 144 -0.31 11.39 -13.10
CA VAL A 144 -0.97 12.00 -11.92
C VAL A 144 -0.08 11.95 -10.66
N TYR A 145 0.69 10.90 -10.44
CA TYR A 145 1.63 10.83 -9.30
C TYR A 145 2.74 11.89 -9.42
N GLN A 146 3.30 12.06 -10.62
CA GLN A 146 4.30 13.10 -10.89
C GLN A 146 3.72 14.50 -10.65
N ARG A 147 2.49 14.77 -11.13
CA ARG A 147 1.80 16.05 -10.91
C ARG A 147 1.57 16.32 -9.42
N ILE A 148 1.20 15.31 -8.63
CA ILE A 148 1.07 15.44 -7.17
C ILE A 148 2.42 15.79 -6.55
N LEU A 149 3.47 15.03 -6.84
CA LEU A 149 4.78 15.25 -6.23
C LEU A 149 5.40 16.58 -6.64
N ALA A 150 5.26 17.00 -7.90
CA ALA A 150 5.69 18.31 -8.36
C ALA A 150 5.01 19.47 -7.59
N ARG A 151 3.71 19.30 -7.28
CA ARG A 151 2.93 20.30 -6.53
C ARG A 151 3.37 20.42 -5.07
N LEU A 152 3.92 19.35 -4.51
CA LEU A 152 4.38 19.29 -3.12
C LEU A 152 5.89 19.57 -2.97
N GLU A 153 6.59 19.79 -4.08
CA GLU A 153 8.04 20.04 -4.06
C GLU A 153 8.39 21.26 -3.20
N GLY A 154 9.44 21.14 -2.39
CA GLY A 154 9.91 22.21 -1.50
C GLY A 154 9.05 22.45 -0.24
N ARG A 155 7.99 21.65 -0.01
CA ARG A 155 7.06 21.83 1.13
C ARG A 155 7.39 20.99 2.35
N ASP A 156 8.52 20.27 2.35
CA ASP A 156 8.96 19.39 3.44
C ASP A 156 7.90 18.34 3.84
N ILE A 157 7.28 17.71 2.84
CA ILE A 157 6.33 16.62 3.00
C ILE A 157 7.04 15.32 2.69
N LEU A 158 6.94 14.33 3.59
CA LEU A 158 7.51 13.01 3.37
C LEU A 158 6.59 12.22 2.44
N THR A 159 7.02 12.01 1.20
CA THR A 159 6.23 11.27 0.20
C THR A 159 6.67 9.81 0.13
N VAL A 160 5.69 8.91 0.22
CA VAL A 160 5.87 7.45 0.12
C VAL A 160 5.15 6.96 -1.12
N VAL A 161 5.84 6.21 -1.97
CA VAL A 161 5.25 5.71 -3.23
C VAL A 161 5.38 4.19 -3.29
N ASP A 162 4.23 3.50 -3.32
CA ASP A 162 4.11 2.07 -3.60
C ASP A 162 3.42 1.87 -4.95
N ALA A 163 4.20 1.95 -6.00
CA ALA A 163 3.80 1.82 -7.39
C ALA A 163 4.73 0.86 -8.14
N THR A 164 4.32 0.45 -9.34
CA THR A 164 5.09 -0.52 -10.13
C THR A 164 5.72 0.13 -11.36
N ARG A 165 6.85 -0.44 -11.82
CA ARG A 165 7.49 -0.18 -13.13
C ARG A 165 7.65 1.31 -13.47
N ASP A 166 7.07 1.71 -14.60
CA ASP A 166 7.24 3.06 -15.16
C ASP A 166 6.70 4.14 -14.24
N LEU A 167 5.59 3.88 -13.55
CA LEU A 167 5.01 4.81 -12.59
C LEU A 167 5.97 5.08 -11.41
N LEU A 168 6.64 4.02 -10.90
CA LEU A 168 7.66 4.18 -9.87
C LEU A 168 8.88 4.97 -10.38
N CYS A 169 9.35 4.63 -11.58
CA CYS A 169 10.50 5.31 -12.18
C CYS A 169 10.24 6.79 -12.45
N ALA A 170 9.02 7.13 -12.85
CA ALA A 170 8.62 8.48 -13.20
C ALA A 170 8.59 9.44 -12.00
N VAL A 171 8.43 8.93 -10.78
CA VAL A 171 8.40 9.74 -9.56
C VAL A 171 9.76 9.95 -8.90
N LEU A 172 10.80 9.22 -9.30
CA LEU A 172 12.14 9.31 -8.68
C LEU A 172 12.75 10.72 -8.72
N PRO A 173 12.63 11.52 -9.81
CA PRO A 173 13.16 12.90 -9.84
C PRO A 173 12.62 13.80 -8.73
N TYR A 174 11.42 13.50 -8.18
CA TYR A 174 10.80 14.24 -7.08
C TYR A 174 11.26 13.79 -5.69
N ARG A 175 12.26 12.92 -5.64
CA ARG A 175 12.94 12.46 -4.41
C ARG A 175 12.00 11.93 -3.33
N PRO A 176 11.14 10.93 -3.65
CA PRO A 176 10.27 10.34 -2.65
C PRO A 176 11.07 9.85 -1.42
N PHE A 177 10.51 10.10 -0.23
CA PHE A 177 11.12 9.66 1.04
C PHE A 177 11.27 8.14 1.09
N LEU A 178 10.26 7.40 0.65
CA LEU A 178 10.28 5.94 0.61
C LEU A 178 9.64 5.43 -0.68
N ILE A 179 10.30 4.48 -1.30
CA ILE A 179 9.70 3.60 -2.30
C ILE A 179 9.77 2.15 -1.84
N LYS A 180 8.77 1.34 -2.21
CA LYS A 180 8.74 -0.07 -1.82
C LYS A 180 8.45 -1.01 -3.00
N PRO A 181 9.39 -1.31 -3.87
CA PRO A 181 9.25 -2.41 -4.83
C PRO A 181 9.39 -3.78 -4.11
N ASN A 182 8.72 -4.81 -4.62
CA ASN A 182 9.11 -6.17 -4.31
C ASN A 182 10.26 -6.64 -5.23
N LYS A 183 10.86 -7.79 -4.92
CA LYS A 183 12.00 -8.34 -5.68
C LYS A 183 11.70 -8.53 -7.17
N SER A 184 10.48 -8.97 -7.52
CA SER A 184 10.04 -9.15 -8.92
C SER A 184 9.90 -7.81 -9.63
N GLU A 185 9.18 -6.86 -9.01
CA GLU A 185 8.99 -5.50 -9.53
C GLU A 185 10.33 -4.79 -9.74
N LEU A 186 11.26 -4.95 -8.78
CA LEU A 186 12.62 -4.42 -8.91
C LEU A 186 13.35 -5.04 -10.12
N GLY A 187 13.26 -6.36 -10.27
CA GLY A 187 13.83 -7.06 -11.43
C GLY A 187 13.23 -6.60 -12.76
N GLU A 188 11.91 -6.38 -12.81
CA GLU A 188 11.21 -5.88 -14.01
C GLU A 188 11.67 -4.48 -14.42
N ILE A 189 11.93 -3.57 -13.45
CA ILE A 189 12.46 -2.22 -13.72
C ILE A 189 13.80 -2.28 -14.44
N PHE A 190 14.63 -3.27 -14.11
CA PHE A 190 15.97 -3.44 -14.69
C PHE A 190 16.03 -4.51 -15.80
N GLY A 191 14.89 -5.10 -16.17
CA GLY A 191 14.81 -6.10 -17.25
C GLY A 191 15.59 -7.38 -16.94
N ARG A 192 15.77 -7.76 -15.66
CA ARG A 192 16.53 -8.93 -15.22
C ARG A 192 15.90 -9.67 -14.04
N ILE A 193 16.18 -10.95 -13.92
CA ILE A 193 15.81 -11.76 -12.76
C ILE A 193 16.90 -11.56 -11.70
N LEU A 194 16.51 -11.08 -10.52
CA LEU A 194 17.43 -10.90 -9.39
C LEU A 194 17.51 -12.20 -8.59
N THR A 195 18.71 -12.71 -8.35
CA THR A 195 18.92 -13.99 -7.67
C THR A 195 19.65 -13.84 -6.35
N THR A 196 20.52 -12.86 -6.25
CA THR A 196 21.38 -12.61 -5.08
C THR A 196 21.03 -11.28 -4.38
N ASP A 197 21.38 -11.20 -3.10
CA ASP A 197 21.24 -9.96 -2.31
C ASP A 197 22.09 -8.81 -2.89
N ALA A 198 23.26 -9.13 -3.45
CA ALA A 198 24.14 -8.14 -4.06
C ALA A 198 23.50 -7.50 -5.30
N GLU A 199 22.79 -8.29 -6.12
CA GLU A 199 22.05 -7.77 -7.27
C GLU A 199 20.87 -6.88 -6.83
N ILE A 200 20.17 -7.26 -5.74
CA ILE A 200 19.06 -6.48 -5.17
C ILE A 200 19.58 -5.15 -4.64
N GLU A 201 20.69 -5.19 -3.89
CA GLU A 201 21.34 -3.98 -3.37
C GLU A 201 21.81 -3.05 -4.49
N ASP A 202 22.45 -3.59 -5.54
CA ASP A 202 22.88 -2.82 -6.71
C ASP A 202 21.69 -2.11 -7.38
N CYS A 203 20.59 -2.82 -7.61
CA CYS A 203 19.37 -2.22 -8.15
C CYS A 203 18.78 -1.14 -7.22
N ALA A 204 18.75 -1.37 -5.91
CA ALA A 204 18.28 -0.39 -4.94
C ALA A 204 19.15 0.88 -4.96
N ARG A 205 20.48 0.75 -5.03
CA ARG A 205 21.41 1.88 -5.16
C ARG A 205 21.19 2.68 -6.46
N GLN A 206 20.88 1.99 -7.55
CA GLN A 206 20.55 2.66 -8.82
C GLN A 206 19.24 3.44 -8.73
N LEU A 207 18.21 2.95 -8.02
CA LEU A 207 16.98 3.71 -7.76
C LEU A 207 17.25 4.90 -6.84
N GLN A 208 18.10 4.74 -5.83
CA GLN A 208 18.53 5.84 -4.95
C GLN A 208 19.29 6.92 -5.73
N ALA A 209 20.21 6.52 -6.59
CA ALA A 209 20.93 7.45 -7.46
C ALA A 209 20.01 8.21 -8.43
N ARG A 210 18.85 7.64 -8.79
CA ARG A 210 17.82 8.27 -9.62
C ARG A 210 16.88 9.17 -8.81
N GLY A 211 16.98 9.20 -7.46
CA GLY A 211 16.28 10.16 -6.62
C GLY A 211 15.58 9.61 -5.37
N ALA A 212 15.26 8.32 -5.29
CA ALA A 212 14.64 7.77 -4.08
C ALA A 212 15.54 8.00 -2.86
N ARG A 213 14.97 8.52 -1.75
CA ARG A 213 15.74 8.70 -0.51
C ARG A 213 15.97 7.34 0.17
N ASN A 214 14.92 6.56 0.34
CA ASN A 214 14.96 5.24 0.95
C ASN A 214 14.31 4.22 0.01
N VAL A 215 14.93 3.03 -0.13
CA VAL A 215 14.45 1.94 -0.96
C VAL A 215 14.23 0.69 -0.10
N LEU A 216 12.98 0.34 0.13
CA LEU A 216 12.59 -0.85 0.89
C LEU A 216 12.18 -1.96 -0.07
N VAL A 217 12.97 -3.00 -0.18
CA VAL A 217 12.70 -4.13 -1.08
C VAL A 217 12.13 -5.29 -0.29
N SER A 218 10.89 -5.69 -0.59
CA SER A 218 10.28 -6.89 -0.01
C SER A 218 10.64 -8.13 -0.85
N MET A 219 11.02 -9.23 -0.18
CA MET A 219 11.53 -10.45 -0.84
C MET A 219 10.74 -11.70 -0.41
N ALA A 220 9.48 -11.53 -0.01
CA ALA A 220 8.61 -12.59 0.50
C ALA A 220 9.34 -13.44 1.58
N GLY A 221 9.38 -14.77 1.43
CA GLY A 221 10.04 -15.68 2.37
C GLY A 221 11.55 -15.46 2.55
N ALA A 222 12.19 -14.63 1.73
CA ALA A 222 13.61 -14.26 1.90
C ALA A 222 13.78 -12.98 2.77
N GLY A 223 12.69 -12.37 3.24
CA GLY A 223 12.75 -11.21 4.12
C GLY A 223 12.68 -9.88 3.39
N SER A 224 13.50 -8.93 3.78
CA SER A 224 13.52 -7.59 3.20
C SER A 224 14.89 -6.91 3.32
N LEU A 225 15.14 -5.96 2.40
CA LEU A 225 16.31 -5.11 2.36
C LEU A 225 15.85 -3.65 2.37
N LEU A 226 16.40 -2.84 3.25
CA LEU A 226 16.28 -1.39 3.23
C LEU A 226 17.66 -0.79 2.89
N LEU A 227 17.70 0.02 1.84
CA LEU A 227 18.77 0.97 1.60
C LEU A 227 18.25 2.34 2.04
N ASP A 228 18.82 2.87 3.12
CA ASP A 228 18.41 4.17 3.67
C ASP A 228 19.12 5.35 3.00
N GLU A 229 18.65 6.56 3.27
CA GLU A 229 19.18 7.78 2.62
C GLU A 229 20.61 8.11 3.03
N THR A 230 21.17 7.49 4.08
CA THR A 230 22.59 7.62 4.45
C THR A 230 23.48 6.70 3.64
N GLY A 231 22.88 5.78 2.86
CA GLY A 231 23.57 4.75 2.10
C GLY A 231 23.82 3.45 2.88
N ALA A 232 23.32 3.35 4.13
CA ALA A 232 23.42 2.13 4.92
C ALA A 232 22.40 1.09 4.43
N VAL A 233 22.79 -0.19 4.49
CA VAL A 233 21.96 -1.33 4.07
C VAL A 233 21.58 -2.15 5.29
N HIS A 234 20.29 -2.29 5.50
CA HIS A 234 19.71 -3.11 6.56
C HIS A 234 19.05 -4.35 5.93
N ARG A 235 19.33 -5.52 6.47
CA ARG A 235 18.74 -6.79 6.02
C ARG A 235 18.04 -7.47 7.16
N LEU A 236 16.81 -7.94 6.90
CA LEU A 236 16.03 -8.72 7.85
C LEU A 236 15.50 -9.97 7.16
N GLY A 237 15.62 -11.11 7.86
CA GLY A 237 14.93 -12.34 7.47
C GLY A 237 13.43 -12.26 7.75
N VAL A 238 12.76 -13.40 7.69
CA VAL A 238 11.34 -13.55 8.05
C VAL A 238 11.24 -14.33 9.37
N PRO A 239 10.42 -13.88 10.32
CA PRO A 239 10.15 -14.65 11.52
C PRO A 239 9.49 -16.00 11.18
N LYS A 240 9.63 -16.97 12.05
CA LYS A 240 8.99 -18.28 11.86
C LYS A 240 7.48 -18.12 11.94
N GLY A 241 6.76 -18.62 10.93
CA GLY A 241 5.30 -18.57 10.87
C GLY A 241 4.76 -19.30 9.65
N LYS A 242 3.47 -19.56 9.64
CA LYS A 242 2.76 -20.15 8.50
C LYS A 242 2.09 -19.01 7.72
N VAL A 243 2.39 -18.91 6.43
CA VAL A 243 1.71 -17.96 5.55
C VAL A 243 0.27 -18.40 5.34
N HIS A 244 -0.67 -17.51 5.66
CA HIS A 244 -2.11 -17.69 5.43
C HIS A 244 -2.55 -16.88 4.21
N ASN A 245 -2.16 -15.60 4.14
CA ASN A 245 -2.53 -14.71 3.06
C ASN A 245 -1.46 -13.63 2.85
N SER A 246 -0.92 -13.51 1.65
CA SER A 246 0.10 -12.49 1.35
C SER A 246 -0.48 -11.15 0.87
N VAL A 247 -1.79 -11.06 0.64
CA VAL A 247 -2.45 -9.82 0.19
C VAL A 247 -2.37 -8.77 1.30
N GLY A 248 -1.95 -7.56 0.94
CA GLY A 248 -1.79 -6.47 1.89
C GLY A 248 -0.51 -6.52 2.74
N ALA A 249 0.31 -7.59 2.67
CA ALA A 249 1.56 -7.67 3.45
C ALA A 249 2.56 -6.56 3.06
N GLY A 250 2.63 -6.20 1.79
CA GLY A 250 3.44 -5.08 1.31
C GLY A 250 2.95 -3.72 1.81
N ASP A 251 1.63 -3.52 1.79
CA ASP A 251 0.99 -2.29 2.31
C ASP A 251 1.21 -2.17 3.82
N SER A 252 1.10 -3.30 4.53
CA SER A 252 1.37 -3.42 5.96
C SER A 252 2.83 -3.11 6.30
N MET A 253 3.76 -3.55 5.44
CA MET A 253 5.19 -3.22 5.61
C MET A 253 5.44 -1.71 5.49
N VAL A 254 4.79 -1.02 4.55
CA VAL A 254 4.83 0.45 4.44
C VAL A 254 4.28 1.11 5.71
N ALA A 255 3.12 0.66 6.18
CA ALA A 255 2.49 1.21 7.39
C ALA A 255 3.38 1.02 8.64
N GLY A 256 3.92 -0.19 8.82
CA GLY A 256 4.83 -0.47 9.92
C GLY A 256 6.14 0.33 9.85
N PHE A 257 6.72 0.49 8.65
CA PHE A 257 7.88 1.34 8.45
C PHE A 257 7.59 2.79 8.85
N LEU A 258 6.47 3.34 8.40
CA LEU A 258 6.07 4.70 8.76
C LEU A 258 5.81 4.85 10.25
N ALA A 259 5.11 3.90 10.88
CA ALA A 259 4.89 3.93 12.32
C ALA A 259 6.22 3.96 13.10
N GLY A 260 7.17 3.09 12.74
CA GLY A 260 8.49 3.05 13.37
C GLY A 260 9.32 4.30 13.12
N TRP A 261 9.27 4.85 11.90
CA TRP A 261 9.98 6.09 11.57
C TRP A 261 9.42 7.29 12.35
N LEU A 262 8.11 7.44 12.39
CA LEU A 262 7.47 8.57 13.07
C LEU A 262 7.69 8.54 14.59
N GLU A 263 7.88 7.36 15.18
CA GLU A 263 8.12 7.19 16.61
C GLU A 263 9.59 7.37 16.99
N HIS A 264 10.51 6.85 16.18
CA HIS A 264 11.92 6.70 16.57
C HIS A 264 12.90 7.53 15.76
N HIS A 265 12.54 7.96 14.55
CA HIS A 265 13.44 8.56 13.56
C HIS A 265 14.73 7.73 13.32
N ASP A 266 14.58 6.39 13.38
CA ASP A 266 15.64 5.41 13.19
C ASP A 266 15.26 4.43 12.09
N TYR A 267 16.11 4.30 11.07
CA TYR A 267 15.84 3.45 9.90
C TYR A 267 15.83 1.97 10.24
N ALA A 268 16.70 1.51 11.16
CA ALA A 268 16.74 0.12 11.54
C ALA A 268 15.46 -0.29 12.30
N MET A 269 14.98 0.57 13.20
CA MET A 269 13.72 0.36 13.92
C MET A 269 12.53 0.45 12.98
N ALA A 270 12.50 1.42 12.07
CA ALA A 270 11.45 1.54 11.06
C ALA A 270 11.37 0.29 10.16
N HIS A 271 12.52 -0.19 9.68
CA HIS A 271 12.60 -1.41 8.88
C HIS A 271 12.13 -2.64 9.66
N ARG A 272 12.57 -2.78 10.92
CA ARG A 272 12.19 -3.89 11.79
C ARG A 272 10.69 -3.93 12.04
N LEU A 273 10.08 -2.78 12.37
CA LEU A 273 8.63 -2.69 12.56
C LEU A 273 7.88 -2.94 11.25
N GLY A 274 8.38 -2.43 10.12
CA GLY A 274 7.83 -2.72 8.79
C GLY A 274 7.85 -4.21 8.45
N ALA A 275 8.97 -4.88 8.66
CA ALA A 275 9.12 -6.32 8.41
C ALA A 275 8.21 -7.16 9.33
N ALA A 276 8.11 -6.81 10.63
CA ALA A 276 7.21 -7.46 11.57
C ALA A 276 5.74 -7.30 11.15
N THR A 277 5.35 -6.09 10.73
CA THR A 277 3.98 -5.76 10.32
C THR A 277 3.58 -6.49 9.04
N GLY A 278 4.46 -6.51 8.02
CA GLY A 278 4.24 -7.27 6.79
C GLY A 278 4.13 -8.78 7.06
N SER A 279 4.98 -9.32 7.93
CA SER A 279 4.94 -10.73 8.33
C SER A 279 3.68 -11.07 9.13
N ALA A 280 3.25 -10.19 10.05
CA ALA A 280 2.02 -10.38 10.83
C ALA A 280 0.79 -10.45 9.91
N THR A 281 0.69 -9.60 8.90
CA THR A 281 -0.36 -9.68 7.89
C THR A 281 -0.27 -11.00 7.11
N ALA A 282 0.93 -11.40 6.66
CA ALA A 282 1.10 -12.64 5.91
C ALA A 282 0.72 -13.90 6.71
N PHE A 283 0.83 -13.86 8.04
CA PHE A 283 0.48 -14.97 8.94
C PHE A 283 -0.95 -14.90 9.49
N SER A 284 -1.75 -13.97 9.03
CA SER A 284 -3.14 -13.75 9.46
C SER A 284 -4.11 -13.88 8.28
N ASP A 285 -5.39 -14.02 8.59
CA ASP A 285 -6.45 -14.01 7.56
C ASP A 285 -6.76 -12.61 7.05
N GLY A 286 -6.42 -11.57 7.84
CA GLY A 286 -6.63 -10.15 7.52
C GLY A 286 -5.38 -9.31 7.77
N LEU A 287 -5.54 -7.99 7.76
CA LEU A 287 -4.47 -7.05 8.05
C LEU A 287 -4.02 -7.13 9.51
N ALA A 288 -2.73 -6.95 9.75
CA ALA A 288 -2.10 -7.10 11.06
C ALA A 288 -2.73 -6.23 12.16
N THR A 289 -2.94 -6.81 13.34
CA THR A 289 -3.25 -6.06 14.56
C THR A 289 -1.96 -5.70 15.31
N LYS A 290 -2.05 -4.71 16.22
CA LYS A 290 -0.91 -4.30 17.03
C LYS A 290 -0.31 -5.47 17.83
N GLU A 291 -1.16 -6.31 18.41
CA GLU A 291 -0.73 -7.46 19.22
C GLU A 291 0.07 -8.47 18.39
N GLN A 292 -0.38 -8.77 17.17
CA GLN A 292 0.30 -9.67 16.25
C GLN A 292 1.67 -9.11 15.83
N VAL A 293 1.73 -7.82 15.54
CA VAL A 293 2.99 -7.13 15.18
C VAL A 293 3.97 -7.17 16.33
N MET A 294 3.54 -6.80 17.55
CA MET A 294 4.41 -6.76 18.72
C MET A 294 4.92 -8.15 19.11
N ALA A 295 4.12 -9.20 18.93
CA ALA A 295 4.54 -10.58 19.14
C ALA A 295 5.70 -10.98 18.19
N LEU A 296 5.64 -10.55 16.92
CA LEU A 296 6.68 -10.86 15.94
C LEU A 296 7.90 -9.94 16.06
N LEU A 297 7.72 -8.67 16.46
CA LEU A 297 8.81 -7.70 16.57
C LEU A 297 9.93 -8.20 17.50
N ASN A 298 9.60 -8.94 18.53
CA ASN A 298 10.57 -9.50 19.48
C ASN A 298 11.32 -10.74 18.94
N THR A 299 10.99 -11.22 17.74
CA THR A 299 11.61 -12.41 17.12
C THR A 299 12.66 -12.06 16.06
N PHE A 300 12.83 -10.78 15.73
CA PHE A 300 13.86 -10.27 14.82
C PHE A 300 15.20 -10.02 15.52
#